data_449a339b2ec8705be2e701680abfdec8
#
_entry.id   449a339b2ec8705be2e701680abfdec8
#
_cell.length_a   1.000
_cell.length_b   1.000
_cell.length_c   1.000
_cell.angle_alpha   90.00
_cell.angle_beta   90.00
_cell.angle_gamma   90.00
#
_symmetry.space_group_name_H-M   'P 1'
#
loop_
_entity.id
_entity.type
_entity.pdbx_description
1 polymer ?
#
loop_
_entity_poly.entity_id
_entity_poly.type
_entity_poly.pdbx_seq_one_letter_code
_entity_poly.pdbx_strand_id
1 'polypeptide(L)'
;MENEKLTYINSRGERLELGIDSVYHCNISKDVEGISGVTSVIYSTNSMGQHGDTYVGQRIEARDIDVVGHINTRDKAQALELRRRMLKIFNQELSATLVYEYGGFKRVIDCRAYGEPKILKKEVLYEFDLQIECLNPFWREEEETKEDIASWVAAWHFPCVIEKDSTKSMIYGYRAESVIVDCYNEGDVSTGMRIRFTALGTVSNPILLNVDTEEFIQINATMKTGDVIEINTKYGSKGAKLIRDGVETDYFRYIDVDSTFMQLAIGDNMFRYDAASGVNSLEVSIFYSKEFLGV
;
A
#
# COMPACT_ATOMS: atom_id res chain seq x y z
N MET A 1 21.67 2.33 22.19
CA MET A 1 21.29 2.19 20.77
C MET A 1 19.89 1.62 20.78
N GLU A 2 18.93 2.38 20.32
CA GLU A 2 17.57 1.87 20.14
C GLU A 2 17.60 0.72 19.13
N ASN A 3 16.82 -0.32 19.38
CA ASN A 3 16.94 -1.59 18.68
C ASN A 3 16.33 -1.48 17.27
N GLU A 4 17.18 -1.46 16.27
CA GLU A 4 16.78 -1.67 14.88
C GLU A 4 16.36 -3.13 14.68
N LYS A 5 15.19 -3.35 14.12
CA LYS A 5 14.62 -4.67 13.92
C LYS A 5 14.07 -4.80 12.51
N LEU A 6 14.46 -5.88 11.83
CA LEU A 6 13.89 -6.29 10.56
C LEU A 6 13.10 -7.58 10.75
N THR A 7 11.89 -7.63 10.23
CA THR A 7 11.08 -8.85 10.24
C THR A 7 10.67 -9.22 8.82
N TYR A 8 11.18 -10.33 8.33
CA TYR A 8 10.79 -10.90 7.04
C TYR A 8 9.61 -11.85 7.26
N ILE A 9 8.51 -11.65 6.54
CA ILE A 9 7.27 -12.44 6.66
C ILE A 9 6.91 -12.96 5.27
N ASN A 10 6.97 -14.29 5.08
CA ASN A 10 6.59 -14.88 3.80
C ASN A 10 5.07 -15.06 3.66
N SER A 11 4.60 -15.38 2.45
CA SER A 11 3.18 -15.55 2.13
C SER A 11 2.50 -16.72 2.86
N ARG A 12 3.25 -17.57 3.56
CA ARG A 12 2.72 -18.61 4.46
C ARG A 12 2.55 -18.12 5.90
N GLY A 13 2.91 -16.86 6.19
CA GLY A 13 2.88 -16.29 7.53
C GLY A 13 4.05 -16.70 8.42
N GLU A 14 5.06 -17.39 7.86
CA GLU A 14 6.28 -17.73 8.60
C GLU A 14 7.17 -16.49 8.73
N ARG A 15 7.71 -16.25 9.93
CA ARG A 15 8.44 -15.02 10.29
C ARG A 15 9.89 -15.32 10.60
N LEU A 16 10.78 -14.46 10.14
CA LEU A 16 12.19 -14.40 10.50
C LEU A 16 12.50 -13.00 11.04
N GLU A 17 12.82 -12.92 12.32
CA GLU A 17 13.21 -11.68 12.98
C GLU A 17 14.73 -11.57 13.01
N LEU A 18 15.24 -10.43 12.57
CA LEU A 18 16.65 -10.07 12.50
C LEU A 18 16.88 -8.80 13.33
N GLY A 19 17.85 -8.80 14.22
CA GLY A 19 18.14 -7.68 15.11
C GLY A 19 18.77 -8.15 16.42
N ILE A 20 19.21 -7.19 17.25
CA ILE A 20 19.98 -7.48 18.49
C ILE A 20 19.16 -8.32 19.48
N ASP A 21 17.85 -8.08 19.58
CA ASP A 21 16.95 -8.78 20.50
C ASP A 21 16.06 -9.83 19.79
N SER A 22 16.53 -10.33 18.66
CA SER A 22 15.82 -11.34 17.91
C SER A 22 15.61 -12.62 18.74
N VAL A 23 14.35 -13.07 18.82
CA VAL A 23 13.98 -14.37 19.46
C VAL A 23 14.73 -15.54 18.82
N TYR A 24 15.18 -15.37 17.59
CA TYR A 24 15.92 -16.39 16.83
C TYR A 24 17.42 -16.27 16.92
N HIS A 25 17.95 -15.39 17.78
CA HIS A 25 19.38 -15.15 17.92
C HIS A 25 20.10 -14.77 16.61
N CYS A 26 19.36 -14.15 15.68
CA CYS A 26 19.87 -13.69 14.40
C CYS A 26 20.19 -12.20 14.47
N ASN A 27 21.44 -11.88 14.76
CA ASN A 27 21.87 -10.49 14.93
C ASN A 27 22.39 -9.94 13.61
N ILE A 28 22.02 -8.70 13.29
CA ILE A 28 22.58 -7.93 12.17
C ILE A 28 23.98 -7.48 12.55
N SER A 29 24.97 -7.72 11.69
CA SER A 29 26.38 -7.43 11.98
C SER A 29 26.89 -6.14 11.36
N LYS A 30 26.19 -5.62 10.34
CA LYS A 30 26.52 -4.40 9.60
C LYS A 30 25.25 -3.60 9.39
N ASP A 31 25.41 -2.33 9.03
CA ASP A 31 24.30 -1.53 8.55
C ASP A 31 23.65 -2.27 7.38
N VAL A 32 22.31 -2.27 7.35
CA VAL A 32 21.54 -2.90 6.28
C VAL A 32 21.64 -2.01 5.03
N GLU A 33 22.16 -2.58 3.97
CA GLU A 33 22.26 -1.87 2.69
C GLU A 33 20.90 -1.83 1.97
N GLY A 34 20.62 -0.73 1.28
CA GLY A 34 19.41 -0.58 0.48
C GLY A 34 18.14 -0.08 1.20
N ILE A 35 18.20 0.22 2.50
CA ILE A 35 17.02 0.74 3.24
C ILE A 35 16.86 2.26 3.16
N SER A 36 17.97 3.00 3.07
CA SER A 36 17.97 4.47 3.23
C SER A 36 17.55 5.26 2.01
N GLY A 37 17.63 4.69 0.80
CA GLY A 37 17.34 5.42 -0.42
C GLY A 37 17.06 4.52 -1.61
N VAL A 38 16.75 5.12 -2.76
CA VAL A 38 16.44 4.43 -4.01
C VAL A 38 17.48 4.72 -5.06
N THR A 39 17.72 3.75 -5.95
CA THR A 39 18.56 3.93 -7.15
C THR A 39 17.70 4.36 -8.32
N SER A 40 18.18 5.31 -9.11
CA SER A 40 17.50 5.76 -10.31
C SER A 40 18.38 5.64 -11.53
N VAL A 41 17.75 5.32 -12.67
CA VAL A 41 18.38 5.41 -14.01
C VAL A 41 17.91 6.67 -14.69
N ILE A 42 18.89 7.45 -15.19
CA ILE A 42 18.63 8.66 -15.96
C ILE A 42 18.74 8.29 -17.43
N TYR A 43 17.71 8.61 -18.19
CA TYR A 43 17.72 8.52 -19.65
C TYR A 43 18.15 9.85 -20.23
N SER A 44 19.22 9.82 -21.03
CA SER A 44 19.76 11.00 -21.71
C SER A 44 20.03 10.72 -23.18
N THR A 45 20.13 11.78 -23.99
CA THR A 45 20.51 11.73 -25.39
C THR A 45 21.54 12.80 -25.68
N ASN A 46 22.35 12.58 -26.69
CA ASN A 46 23.34 13.55 -27.17
C ASN A 46 23.30 13.74 -28.67
N SER A 47 23.77 14.87 -29.13
CA SER A 47 23.91 15.21 -30.54
C SER A 47 25.37 15.46 -30.91
N MET A 48 25.72 15.25 -32.16
CA MET A 48 27.08 15.50 -32.64
C MET A 48 27.49 16.96 -32.39
N GLY A 49 28.62 17.17 -31.69
CA GLY A 49 29.11 18.50 -31.30
C GLY A 49 28.52 19.08 -30.02
N GLN A 50 27.60 18.40 -29.35
CA GLN A 50 27.09 18.78 -28.05
C GLN A 50 28.07 18.36 -26.95
N HIS A 51 28.37 19.27 -26.01
CA HIS A 51 29.06 18.93 -24.76
C HIS A 51 28.04 18.57 -23.70
N GLY A 52 28.21 17.38 -23.09
CA GLY A 52 27.25 16.80 -22.09
C GLY A 52 26.04 16.19 -22.80
N ASP A 53 25.08 15.74 -21.97
CA ASP A 53 23.86 15.06 -22.39
C ASP A 53 22.61 15.90 -22.14
N THR A 54 21.58 15.70 -22.94
CA THR A 54 20.23 16.26 -22.69
C THR A 54 19.41 15.24 -21.92
N TYR A 55 18.85 15.66 -20.77
CA TYR A 55 17.96 14.84 -19.95
C TYR A 55 16.65 14.54 -20.71
N VAL A 56 16.28 13.27 -20.78
CA VAL A 56 15.04 12.81 -21.41
C VAL A 56 14.02 12.37 -20.36
N GLY A 57 14.51 11.72 -19.29
CA GLY A 57 13.64 11.21 -18.23
C GLY A 57 14.43 10.39 -17.22
N GLN A 58 13.76 9.91 -16.19
CA GLN A 58 14.34 9.02 -15.19
C GLN A 58 13.33 7.99 -14.72
N ARG A 59 13.83 6.88 -14.19
CA ARG A 59 13.05 5.82 -13.56
C ARG A 59 13.76 5.38 -12.28
N ILE A 60 13.00 5.18 -11.23
CA ILE A 60 13.46 4.50 -10.02
C ILE A 60 13.49 3.00 -10.31
N GLU A 61 14.57 2.33 -9.97
CA GLU A 61 14.74 0.89 -10.17
C GLU A 61 14.17 0.09 -9.01
N ALA A 62 14.06 -1.22 -9.19
CA ALA A 62 13.80 -2.14 -8.09
C ALA A 62 14.87 -1.93 -7.00
N ARG A 63 14.48 -2.15 -5.76
CA ARG A 63 15.36 -1.98 -4.61
C ARG A 63 15.94 -3.33 -4.20
N ASP A 64 17.26 -3.37 -4.07
CA ASP A 64 17.96 -4.50 -3.46
C ASP A 64 18.28 -4.16 -2.01
N ILE A 65 17.96 -5.08 -1.10
CA ILE A 65 18.27 -4.96 0.32
C ILE A 65 19.15 -6.14 0.71
N ASP A 66 20.36 -5.82 1.19
CA ASP A 66 21.32 -6.81 1.62
C ASP A 66 21.43 -6.80 3.17
N VAL A 67 21.17 -7.96 3.77
CA VAL A 67 21.20 -8.13 5.22
C VAL A 67 22.29 -9.13 5.59
N VAL A 68 23.35 -8.62 6.19
CA VAL A 68 24.47 -9.42 6.69
C VAL A 68 24.43 -9.51 8.21
N GLY A 69 24.51 -10.73 8.73
CA GLY A 69 24.41 -10.94 10.15
C GLY A 69 25.05 -12.25 10.60
N HIS A 70 24.83 -12.58 11.86
CA HIS A 70 25.31 -13.82 12.45
C HIS A 70 24.29 -14.46 13.39
N ILE A 71 24.30 -15.77 13.45
CA ILE A 71 23.50 -16.55 14.41
C ILE A 71 24.29 -16.63 15.71
N ASN A 72 23.75 -16.00 16.74
CA ASN A 72 24.39 -15.95 18.07
C ASN A 72 23.95 -17.15 18.94
N THR A 73 24.52 -18.32 18.69
CA THR A 73 24.29 -19.51 19.51
C THR A 73 25.58 -20.30 19.67
N ARG A 74 25.78 -20.88 20.85
CA ARG A 74 26.92 -21.77 21.17
C ARG A 74 26.59 -23.24 20.92
N ASP A 75 25.30 -23.57 20.77
CA ASP A 75 24.85 -24.94 20.52
C ASP A 75 24.78 -25.21 19.00
N LYS A 76 25.55 -26.24 18.57
CA LYS A 76 25.58 -26.67 17.16
C LYS A 76 24.22 -27.20 16.67
N ALA A 77 23.45 -27.88 17.52
CA ALA A 77 22.17 -28.43 17.15
C ALA A 77 21.19 -27.30 16.91
N GLN A 78 21.13 -26.32 17.78
CA GLN A 78 20.33 -25.11 17.65
C GLN A 78 20.74 -24.30 16.40
N ALA A 79 22.03 -24.14 16.13
CA ALA A 79 22.52 -23.44 14.94
C ALA A 79 22.05 -24.14 13.63
N LEU A 80 22.07 -25.46 13.58
CA LEU A 80 21.61 -26.23 12.42
C LEU A 80 20.08 -26.11 12.23
N GLU A 81 19.34 -26.12 13.31
CA GLU A 81 17.89 -25.93 13.28
C GLU A 81 17.54 -24.52 12.77
N LEU A 82 18.17 -23.46 13.31
CA LEU A 82 18.00 -22.08 12.86
C LEU A 82 18.38 -21.92 11.40
N ARG A 83 19.47 -22.52 10.94
CA ARG A 83 19.86 -22.53 9.54
C ARG A 83 18.76 -23.14 8.66
N ARG A 84 18.23 -24.32 9.02
CA ARG A 84 17.14 -24.96 8.27
C ARG A 84 15.89 -24.10 8.25
N ARG A 85 15.56 -23.47 9.37
CA ARG A 85 14.42 -22.56 9.49
C ARG A 85 14.60 -21.35 8.60
N MET A 86 15.77 -20.69 8.60
CA MET A 86 16.06 -19.56 7.71
C MET A 86 15.87 -19.94 6.25
N LEU A 87 16.47 -21.05 5.81
CA LEU A 87 16.33 -21.53 4.41
C LEU A 87 14.90 -21.83 4.04
N LYS A 88 14.08 -22.33 4.98
CA LYS A 88 12.66 -22.60 4.76
C LYS A 88 11.84 -21.33 4.62
N ILE A 89 12.08 -20.34 5.51
CA ILE A 89 11.34 -19.07 5.54
C ILE A 89 11.75 -18.22 4.34
N PHE A 90 13.05 -18.18 4.02
CA PHE A 90 13.65 -17.41 2.94
C PHE A 90 13.57 -18.17 1.60
N ASN A 91 12.36 -18.63 1.28
CA ASN A 91 12.08 -19.38 0.07
C ASN A 91 11.81 -18.43 -1.11
N GLN A 92 12.58 -18.56 -2.16
CA GLN A 92 12.53 -17.71 -3.37
C GLN A 92 11.21 -17.84 -4.16
N GLU A 93 10.49 -18.94 -4.01
CA GLU A 93 9.19 -19.15 -4.66
C GLU A 93 8.05 -18.35 -4.00
N LEU A 94 8.27 -17.88 -2.75
CA LEU A 94 7.26 -17.18 -1.97
C LEU A 94 7.43 -15.66 -2.08
N SER A 95 6.30 -14.95 -2.19
CA SER A 95 6.28 -13.52 -1.92
C SER A 95 6.42 -13.27 -0.42
N ALA A 96 6.92 -12.12 -0.06
CA ALA A 96 7.14 -11.75 1.33
C ALA A 96 6.93 -10.25 1.53
N THR A 97 6.82 -9.87 2.79
CA THR A 97 6.83 -8.48 3.24
C THR A 97 7.97 -8.33 4.25
N LEU A 98 8.79 -7.32 4.05
CA LEU A 98 9.82 -6.92 5.02
C LEU A 98 9.27 -5.77 5.85
N VAL A 99 9.34 -5.92 7.16
CA VAL A 99 8.94 -4.90 8.14
C VAL A 99 10.18 -4.35 8.80
N TYR A 100 10.34 -3.04 8.74
CA TYR A 100 11.39 -2.30 9.43
C TYR A 100 10.79 -1.59 10.65
N GLU A 101 11.44 -1.75 11.81
CA GLU A 101 11.03 -1.11 13.06
C GLU A 101 12.24 -0.46 13.72
N TYR A 102 12.13 0.83 14.07
CA TYR A 102 13.15 1.59 14.78
C TYR A 102 12.51 2.72 15.58
N GLY A 103 12.80 2.83 16.86
CA GLY A 103 12.34 3.95 17.69
C GLY A 103 10.82 4.18 17.72
N GLY A 104 10.01 3.13 17.54
CA GLY A 104 8.55 3.23 17.42
C GLY A 104 8.06 3.57 16.00
N PHE A 105 8.97 3.79 15.07
CA PHE A 105 8.69 3.99 13.67
C PHE A 105 8.60 2.64 12.96
N LYS A 106 7.59 2.45 12.11
CA LYS A 106 7.35 1.20 11.40
C LYS A 106 7.05 1.46 9.93
N ARG A 107 7.73 0.73 9.05
CA ARG A 107 7.50 0.73 7.61
C ARG A 107 7.53 -0.67 7.06
N VAL A 108 6.81 -0.89 5.99
CA VAL A 108 6.74 -2.19 5.31
C VAL A 108 7.04 -2.04 3.83
N ILE A 109 7.63 -3.09 3.24
CA ILE A 109 7.89 -3.16 1.80
C ILE A 109 7.64 -4.57 1.32
N ASP A 110 6.99 -4.70 0.17
CA ASP A 110 6.75 -6.00 -0.45
C ASP A 110 8.00 -6.45 -1.21
N CYS A 111 8.41 -7.69 -0.96
CA CYS A 111 9.71 -8.18 -1.41
C CYS A 111 9.69 -9.66 -1.78
N ARG A 112 10.82 -10.12 -2.30
CA ARG A 112 11.12 -11.54 -2.53
C ARG A 112 12.55 -11.83 -2.12
N ALA A 113 12.79 -13.05 -1.64
CA ALA A 113 14.14 -13.55 -1.49
C ALA A 113 14.80 -13.65 -2.88
N TYR A 114 16.02 -13.15 -2.99
CA TYR A 114 16.81 -13.14 -4.22
C TYR A 114 18.15 -13.84 -3.98
N GLY A 115 18.72 -14.42 -5.02
CA GLY A 115 20.00 -15.09 -4.92
C GLY A 115 20.01 -16.33 -4.00
N GLU A 116 21.17 -16.83 -3.69
CA GLU A 116 21.38 -17.96 -2.77
C GLU A 116 21.60 -17.44 -1.36
N PRO A 117 20.75 -17.78 -0.35
CA PRO A 117 21.02 -17.46 1.04
C PRO A 117 22.35 -18.07 1.49
N LYS A 118 23.36 -17.25 1.70
CA LYS A 118 24.67 -17.72 2.13
C LYS A 118 24.70 -17.83 3.65
N ILE A 119 24.80 -19.04 4.17
CA ILE A 119 24.94 -19.30 5.60
C ILE A 119 26.22 -20.08 5.80
N LEU A 120 27.27 -19.37 6.16
CA LEU A 120 28.63 -19.89 6.24
C LEU A 120 29.04 -20.08 7.72
N LYS A 121 29.63 -21.21 8.01
CA LYS A 121 30.26 -21.43 9.32
C LYS A 121 31.63 -20.77 9.33
N LYS A 122 31.84 -19.77 10.20
CA LYS A 122 33.14 -19.21 10.54
C LYS A 122 33.49 -19.58 11.98
N GLU A 123 34.59 -20.30 12.17
CA GLU A 123 35.16 -20.74 13.45
C GLU A 123 34.11 -21.07 14.55
N VAL A 124 33.54 -20.06 15.20
CA VAL A 124 32.61 -20.19 16.34
C VAL A 124 31.18 -19.78 15.98
N LEU A 125 30.98 -18.95 14.95
CA LEU A 125 29.69 -18.36 14.59
C LEU A 125 29.25 -18.78 13.17
N TYR A 126 27.94 -18.76 12.92
CA TYR A 126 27.40 -18.86 11.59
C TYR A 126 27.08 -17.45 11.10
N GLU A 127 27.73 -17.01 10.04
CA GLU A 127 27.35 -15.78 9.33
C GLU A 127 26.30 -16.09 8.29
N PHE A 128 25.36 -15.17 8.12
CA PHE A 128 24.39 -15.20 7.02
C PHE A 128 24.48 -13.93 6.19
N ASP A 129 24.20 -14.08 4.90
CA ASP A 129 24.07 -13.02 3.92
C ASP A 129 22.80 -13.31 3.14
N LEU A 130 21.79 -12.42 3.29
CA LEU A 130 20.46 -12.56 2.73
C LEU A 130 20.21 -11.40 1.78
N GLN A 131 19.86 -11.72 0.55
CA GLN A 131 19.55 -10.75 -0.50
C GLN A 131 18.05 -10.72 -0.77
N ILE A 132 17.48 -9.54 -0.75
CA ILE A 132 16.04 -9.29 -0.88
C ILE A 132 15.83 -8.30 -2.02
N GLU A 133 14.99 -8.67 -2.98
CA GLU A 133 14.57 -7.80 -4.08
C GLU A 133 13.17 -7.27 -3.84
N CYS A 134 13.00 -5.95 -3.94
CA CYS A 134 11.73 -5.26 -3.84
C CYS A 134 11.40 -4.64 -5.20
N LEU A 135 10.49 -5.28 -5.93
CA LEU A 135 10.09 -4.82 -7.28
C LEU A 135 9.37 -3.47 -7.24
N ASN A 136 8.58 -3.21 -6.19
CA ASN A 136 8.14 -1.87 -5.82
C ASN A 136 9.15 -1.32 -4.82
N PRO A 137 9.95 -0.29 -5.17
CA PRO A 137 11.06 0.18 -4.35
C PRO A 137 10.65 1.03 -3.14
N PHE A 138 9.36 1.33 -2.99
CA PHE A 138 8.88 2.26 -1.98
C PHE A 138 8.48 1.56 -0.68
N TRP A 139 8.92 2.14 0.43
CA TRP A 139 8.41 1.81 1.75
C TRP A 139 7.02 2.39 1.92
N ARG A 140 6.14 1.70 2.63
CA ARG A 140 4.78 2.18 2.92
C ARG A 140 4.44 2.02 4.40
N GLU A 141 3.40 2.70 4.82
CA GLU A 141 2.76 2.43 6.10
C GLU A 141 2.13 1.03 6.11
N GLU A 142 2.08 0.40 7.28
CA GLU A 142 1.47 -0.93 7.42
C GLU A 142 -0.04 -0.89 7.16
N GLU A 143 -0.69 0.19 7.61
CA GLU A 143 -2.13 0.40 7.45
C GLU A 143 -2.42 1.34 6.28
N GLU A 144 -3.47 1.04 5.52
CA GLU A 144 -3.98 1.95 4.49
C GLU A 144 -4.75 3.10 5.16
N THR A 145 -4.52 4.31 4.72
CA THR A 145 -5.35 5.47 5.05
C THR A 145 -6.68 5.34 4.31
N LYS A 146 -7.78 5.60 5.00
CA LYS A 146 -9.13 5.60 4.44
C LYS A 146 -9.73 6.99 4.54
N GLU A 147 -10.19 7.52 3.40
CA GLU A 147 -10.96 8.75 3.31
C GLU A 147 -12.36 8.46 2.76
N ASP A 148 -13.37 8.87 3.49
CA ASP A 148 -14.77 8.72 3.09
C ASP A 148 -15.29 10.05 2.53
N ILE A 149 -15.65 10.07 1.23
CA ILE A 149 -16.12 11.28 0.55
C ILE A 149 -17.59 11.55 0.90
N ALA A 150 -18.38 10.50 1.12
CA ALA A 150 -19.76 10.61 1.52
C ALA A 150 -19.97 9.87 2.83
N SER A 151 -20.12 10.61 3.91
CA SER A 151 -20.38 10.05 5.22
C SER A 151 -21.74 10.47 5.77
N TRP A 152 -22.33 9.60 6.58
CA TRP A 152 -23.50 9.94 7.37
C TRP A 152 -23.07 10.66 8.63
N VAL A 153 -23.58 11.87 8.83
CA VAL A 153 -23.40 12.61 10.06
C VAL A 153 -24.54 12.23 11.02
N ALA A 154 -24.19 11.71 12.20
CA ALA A 154 -25.16 11.42 13.22
C ALA A 154 -25.83 12.72 13.68
N ALA A 155 -27.15 12.82 13.51
CA ALA A 155 -27.93 13.97 13.99
C ALA A 155 -28.43 13.77 15.44
N TRP A 156 -28.11 12.63 16.05
CA TRP A 156 -28.60 12.27 17.37
C TRP A 156 -27.46 12.36 18.40
N HIS A 157 -27.68 13.19 19.43
CA HIS A 157 -26.72 13.43 20.51
C HIS A 157 -27.43 13.24 21.85
N PHE A 158 -26.72 12.69 22.84
CA PHE A 158 -27.21 12.66 24.24
C PHE A 158 -26.77 13.95 24.95
N PRO A 159 -27.64 14.52 25.83
CA PRO A 159 -29.02 14.13 26.12
C PRO A 159 -30.02 14.57 25.04
N CYS A 160 -30.98 13.72 24.70
CA CYS A 160 -32.07 14.08 23.77
C CYS A 160 -33.41 14.05 24.52
N VAL A 161 -34.29 14.98 24.17
CA VAL A 161 -35.69 15.02 24.65
C VAL A 161 -36.59 14.54 23.53
N ILE A 162 -37.31 13.46 23.77
CA ILE A 162 -38.34 12.96 22.87
C ILE A 162 -39.65 13.65 23.18
N GLU A 163 -40.09 14.57 22.36
CA GLU A 163 -41.40 15.22 22.52
C GLU A 163 -42.51 14.22 22.24
N LYS A 164 -43.51 14.17 23.14
CA LYS A 164 -44.62 13.20 23.14
C LYS A 164 -45.61 13.39 21.99
N ASP A 165 -45.56 14.53 21.28
CA ASP A 165 -46.48 14.92 20.23
C ASP A 165 -45.75 15.23 18.92
N SER A 166 -44.90 14.35 18.44
CA SER A 166 -44.19 14.62 17.18
C SER A 166 -44.91 13.96 16.00
N THR A 167 -45.61 14.79 15.23
CA THR A 167 -45.85 14.54 13.79
C THR A 167 -44.57 14.65 12.98
N LYS A 168 -43.45 14.95 13.61
CA LYS A 168 -42.13 15.05 12.99
C LYS A 168 -41.39 13.73 13.10
N SER A 169 -40.99 13.18 11.96
CA SER A 169 -40.10 12.03 11.89
C SER A 169 -38.78 12.33 12.59
N MET A 170 -38.30 11.43 13.44
CA MET A 170 -36.96 11.52 14.05
C MET A 170 -35.89 11.36 12.98
N ILE A 171 -35.03 12.35 12.84
CA ILE A 171 -33.88 12.28 11.93
C ILE A 171 -32.70 11.74 12.76
N TYR A 172 -32.31 10.50 12.50
CA TYR A 172 -31.17 9.85 13.19
C TYR A 172 -29.81 10.25 12.63
N GLY A 173 -29.79 10.74 11.40
CA GLY A 173 -28.61 11.24 10.71
C GLY A 173 -28.99 11.93 9.42
N TYR A 174 -28.10 12.73 8.93
CA TYR A 174 -28.21 13.31 7.58
C TYR A 174 -26.91 13.04 6.84
N ARG A 175 -27.01 12.96 5.52
CA ARG A 175 -25.85 12.82 4.67
C ARG A 175 -25.14 14.17 4.59
N ALA A 176 -23.82 14.20 4.85
CA ALA A 176 -23.03 15.38 4.60
C ALA A 176 -23.11 15.71 3.10
N GLU A 177 -23.48 16.95 2.78
CA GLU A 177 -23.62 17.42 1.38
C GLU A 177 -22.27 17.65 0.68
N SER A 178 -21.15 17.34 1.34
CA SER A 178 -19.84 17.46 0.74
C SER A 178 -19.64 16.38 -0.29
N VAL A 179 -19.67 16.75 -1.57
CA VAL A 179 -19.29 15.89 -2.71
C VAL A 179 -17.80 15.97 -3.00
N ILE A 180 -17.04 16.75 -2.23
CA ILE A 180 -15.60 16.97 -2.37
C ILE A 180 -14.90 16.53 -1.10
N VAL A 181 -13.84 15.76 -1.24
CA VAL A 181 -12.90 15.41 -0.17
C VAL A 181 -11.49 15.77 -0.60
N ASP A 182 -10.70 16.16 0.37
CA ASP A 182 -9.26 16.33 0.23
C ASP A 182 -8.55 15.09 0.78
N CYS A 183 -7.76 14.43 -0.08
CA CYS A 183 -6.89 13.32 0.29
C CYS A 183 -5.45 13.82 0.35
N TYR A 184 -4.90 13.95 1.54
CA TYR A 184 -3.56 14.48 1.75
C TYR A 184 -2.51 13.38 1.76
N ASN A 185 -1.65 13.34 0.71
CA ASN A 185 -0.54 12.41 0.63
C ASN A 185 0.72 13.01 1.24
N GLU A 186 1.07 12.57 2.45
CA GLU A 186 2.32 12.94 3.16
C GLU A 186 3.54 12.12 2.71
N GLY A 187 3.39 11.23 1.73
CA GLY A 187 4.48 10.41 1.21
C GLY A 187 5.48 11.22 0.39
N ASP A 188 6.60 10.58 0.06
CA ASP A 188 7.66 11.19 -0.75
C ASP A 188 7.40 11.07 -2.25
N VAL A 189 6.42 10.24 -2.65
CA VAL A 189 6.08 9.94 -4.05
C VAL A 189 4.57 9.89 -4.26
N SER A 190 4.16 10.03 -5.52
CA SER A 190 2.77 9.79 -5.89
C SER A 190 2.43 8.31 -5.73
N THR A 191 1.26 8.01 -5.15
CA THR A 191 0.83 6.65 -4.88
C THR A 191 -0.48 6.30 -5.59
N GLY A 192 -0.66 5.03 -5.91
CA GLY A 192 -1.94 4.53 -6.38
C GLY A 192 -2.95 4.38 -5.24
N MET A 193 -4.23 4.40 -5.60
CA MET A 193 -5.32 4.30 -4.64
C MET A 193 -6.29 3.16 -5.00
N ARG A 194 -7.07 2.74 -4.02
CA ARG A 194 -8.19 1.83 -4.19
C ARG A 194 -9.48 2.60 -3.92
N ILE A 195 -10.28 2.76 -4.96
CA ILE A 195 -11.55 3.49 -4.95
C ILE A 195 -12.65 2.46 -4.72
N ARG A 196 -13.53 2.72 -3.77
CA ARG A 196 -14.69 1.87 -3.47
C ARG A 196 -15.96 2.68 -3.65
N PHE A 197 -16.79 2.25 -4.61
CA PHE A 197 -18.17 2.72 -4.78
C PHE A 197 -19.10 1.73 -4.10
N THR A 198 -19.93 2.20 -3.18
CA THR A 198 -20.95 1.39 -2.47
C THR A 198 -22.33 1.92 -2.78
N ALA A 199 -23.21 1.07 -3.29
CA ALA A 199 -24.57 1.46 -3.66
C ALA A 199 -25.56 1.16 -2.54
N LEU A 200 -26.16 2.19 -1.94
CA LEU A 200 -27.27 2.09 -0.98
C LEU A 200 -28.64 2.03 -1.67
N GLY A 201 -28.67 2.31 -2.96
CA GLY A 201 -29.85 2.25 -3.85
C GLY A 201 -29.39 1.99 -5.27
N THR A 202 -30.26 2.23 -6.26
CA THR A 202 -29.87 2.12 -7.67
C THR A 202 -29.01 3.33 -8.05
N VAL A 203 -27.80 3.07 -8.56
CA VAL A 203 -26.84 4.09 -9.03
C VAL A 203 -26.40 3.76 -10.44
N SER A 204 -26.43 4.73 -11.35
CA SER A 204 -25.98 4.54 -12.73
C SER A 204 -24.75 5.36 -13.01
N ASN A 205 -23.74 4.72 -13.62
CA ASN A 205 -22.49 5.32 -14.07
C ASN A 205 -21.80 6.15 -12.97
N PRO A 206 -21.36 5.51 -11.86
CA PRO A 206 -20.60 6.21 -10.84
C PRO A 206 -19.27 6.71 -11.40
N ILE A 207 -18.87 7.92 -11.02
CA ILE A 207 -17.65 8.59 -11.45
C ILE A 207 -16.94 9.20 -10.25
N LEU A 208 -15.61 9.14 -10.26
CA LEU A 208 -14.73 9.91 -9.39
C LEU A 208 -13.88 10.83 -10.26
N LEU A 209 -13.87 12.11 -9.95
CA LEU A 209 -13.15 13.17 -10.64
C LEU A 209 -12.11 13.77 -9.69
N ASN A 210 -10.88 13.91 -10.16
CA ASN A 210 -9.88 14.78 -9.52
C ASN A 210 -10.15 16.22 -9.98
N VAL A 211 -10.42 17.12 -9.03
CA VAL A 211 -10.82 18.50 -9.33
C VAL A 211 -9.64 19.33 -9.87
N ASP A 212 -8.42 18.98 -9.45
CA ASP A 212 -7.22 19.75 -9.79
C ASP A 212 -6.68 19.41 -11.18
N THR A 213 -6.74 18.12 -11.54
CA THR A 213 -6.20 17.62 -12.83
C THR A 213 -7.27 17.43 -13.89
N GLU A 214 -8.56 17.51 -13.53
CA GLU A 214 -9.71 17.18 -14.38
C GLU A 214 -9.74 15.72 -14.88
N GLU A 215 -8.83 14.87 -14.37
CA GLU A 215 -8.85 13.44 -14.65
C GLU A 215 -10.01 12.76 -13.92
N PHE A 216 -10.56 11.72 -14.53
CA PHE A 216 -11.67 10.98 -13.93
C PHE A 216 -11.55 9.48 -14.14
N ILE A 217 -12.27 8.72 -13.33
CA ILE A 217 -12.53 7.31 -13.53
C ILE A 217 -14.02 7.02 -13.38
N GLN A 218 -14.63 6.41 -14.41
CA GLN A 218 -16.06 6.14 -14.48
C GLN A 218 -16.32 4.68 -14.78
N ILE A 219 -17.40 4.15 -14.21
CA ILE A 219 -17.91 2.81 -14.53
C ILE A 219 -19.23 2.95 -15.32
N ASN A 220 -19.23 2.45 -16.54
CA ASN A 220 -20.40 2.43 -17.43
C ASN A 220 -21.33 1.25 -17.12
N ALA A 221 -21.92 1.28 -15.93
CA ALA A 221 -22.84 0.25 -15.47
C ALA A 221 -23.80 0.76 -14.39
N THR A 222 -24.89 0.03 -14.19
CA THR A 222 -25.85 0.30 -13.12
C THR A 222 -25.61 -0.64 -11.94
N MET A 223 -25.39 -0.06 -10.77
CA MET A 223 -25.28 -0.75 -9.48
C MET A 223 -26.66 -0.89 -8.84
N LYS A 224 -26.87 -2.00 -8.17
CA LYS A 224 -28.06 -2.27 -7.33
C LYS A 224 -27.71 -2.04 -5.87
N THR A 225 -28.72 -1.92 -5.03
CA THR A 225 -28.55 -1.84 -3.57
C THR A 225 -27.68 -2.99 -3.05
N GLY A 226 -26.63 -2.67 -2.32
CA GLY A 226 -25.67 -3.64 -1.75
C GLY A 226 -24.49 -3.98 -2.66
N ASP A 227 -24.50 -3.52 -3.91
CA ASP A 227 -23.33 -3.69 -4.78
C ASP A 227 -22.16 -2.83 -4.31
N VAL A 228 -20.96 -3.39 -4.39
CA VAL A 228 -19.70 -2.68 -4.15
C VAL A 228 -18.81 -2.85 -5.38
N ILE A 229 -18.35 -1.75 -5.96
CA ILE A 229 -17.33 -1.76 -7.01
C ILE A 229 -16.02 -1.24 -6.43
N GLU A 230 -14.96 -2.03 -6.53
CA GLU A 230 -13.61 -1.63 -6.18
C GLU A 230 -12.76 -1.47 -7.41
N ILE A 231 -12.07 -0.32 -7.51
CA ILE A 231 -11.13 0.00 -8.58
C ILE A 231 -9.76 0.20 -7.95
N ASN A 232 -8.74 -0.49 -8.47
CA ASN A 232 -7.38 -0.33 -8.05
C ASN A 232 -6.59 0.42 -9.14
N THR A 233 -5.96 1.54 -8.78
CA THR A 233 -5.19 2.37 -9.71
C THR A 233 -3.68 2.15 -9.59
N LYS A 234 -3.21 1.33 -8.63
CA LYS A 234 -1.78 1.06 -8.39
C LYS A 234 -1.13 0.46 -9.63
N TYR A 235 0.06 0.93 -9.98
CA TYR A 235 0.85 0.36 -11.06
C TYR A 235 1.11 -1.15 -10.83
N GLY A 236 1.01 -1.94 -11.89
CA GLY A 236 1.18 -3.40 -11.83
C GLY A 236 -0.03 -4.19 -11.31
N SER A 237 -1.06 -3.51 -10.76
CA SER A 237 -2.27 -4.16 -10.24
C SER A 237 -3.56 -3.42 -10.59
N LYS A 238 -3.55 -2.63 -11.67
CA LYS A 238 -4.73 -1.91 -12.15
C LYS A 238 -5.87 -2.88 -12.46
N GLY A 239 -7.07 -2.57 -11.97
CA GLY A 239 -8.23 -3.42 -12.16
C GLY A 239 -9.50 -2.84 -11.57
N ALA A 240 -10.63 -3.46 -11.91
CA ALA A 240 -11.92 -3.20 -11.29
C ALA A 240 -12.64 -4.51 -11.01
N LYS A 241 -13.31 -4.60 -9.88
CA LYS A 241 -14.13 -5.75 -9.48
C LYS A 241 -15.47 -5.30 -8.92
N LEU A 242 -16.51 -6.06 -9.23
CA LEU A 242 -17.82 -5.95 -8.59
C LEU A 242 -17.92 -7.03 -7.51
N ILE A 243 -18.31 -6.64 -6.33
CA ILE A 243 -18.66 -7.51 -5.21
C ILE A 243 -20.16 -7.43 -5.02
N ARG A 244 -20.86 -8.54 -5.29
CA ARG A 244 -22.30 -8.67 -5.13
C ARG A 244 -22.60 -9.96 -4.36
N ASP A 245 -23.34 -9.85 -3.28
CA ASP A 245 -23.68 -11.01 -2.40
C ASP A 245 -22.45 -11.81 -1.96
N GLY A 246 -21.30 -11.13 -1.75
CA GLY A 246 -20.04 -11.75 -1.38
C GLY A 246 -19.27 -12.42 -2.53
N VAL A 247 -19.78 -12.35 -3.76
CA VAL A 247 -19.12 -12.90 -4.95
C VAL A 247 -18.39 -11.79 -5.68
N GLU A 248 -17.09 -11.98 -5.92
CA GLU A 248 -16.25 -11.08 -6.71
C GLU A 248 -16.32 -11.43 -8.20
N THR A 249 -16.53 -10.44 -9.04
CA THR A 249 -16.56 -10.58 -10.51
C THR A 249 -15.68 -9.51 -11.12
N ASP A 250 -14.86 -9.89 -12.11
CA ASP A 250 -14.08 -8.92 -12.88
C ASP A 250 -15.01 -7.92 -13.59
N TYR A 251 -14.73 -6.64 -13.35
CA TYR A 251 -15.55 -5.53 -13.85
C TYR A 251 -14.75 -4.55 -14.70
N PHE A 252 -13.53 -4.89 -15.08
CA PHE A 252 -12.62 -4.04 -15.85
C PHE A 252 -13.21 -3.54 -17.17
N ARG A 253 -13.96 -4.38 -17.88
CA ARG A 253 -14.61 -4.04 -19.14
C ARG A 253 -15.64 -2.93 -19.07
N TYR A 254 -16.11 -2.58 -17.87
CA TYR A 254 -17.08 -1.52 -17.64
C TYR A 254 -16.45 -0.18 -17.30
N ILE A 255 -15.12 -0.12 -17.17
CA ILE A 255 -14.42 1.15 -17.05
C ILE A 255 -14.58 1.90 -18.35
N ASP A 256 -14.95 3.20 -18.27
CA ASP A 256 -15.04 4.07 -19.42
C ASP A 256 -13.69 4.19 -20.13
N VAL A 257 -13.68 4.25 -21.46
CA VAL A 257 -12.45 4.26 -22.28
C VAL A 257 -11.62 5.52 -22.06
N ASP A 258 -12.28 6.64 -21.76
CA ASP A 258 -11.63 7.92 -21.50
C ASP A 258 -11.16 8.07 -20.04
N SER A 259 -11.39 7.05 -19.20
CA SER A 259 -10.96 7.04 -17.80
C SER A 259 -9.46 6.95 -17.62
N THR A 260 -8.95 7.70 -16.65
CA THR A 260 -7.55 7.64 -16.21
C THR A 260 -7.44 6.91 -14.87
N PHE A 261 -6.48 5.98 -14.75
CA PHE A 261 -6.10 5.38 -13.46
C PHE A 261 -5.26 6.39 -12.67
N MET A 262 -5.95 7.36 -12.08
CA MET A 262 -5.38 8.49 -11.35
C MET A 262 -4.45 8.01 -10.23
N GLN A 263 -3.39 8.79 -9.99
CA GLN A 263 -2.50 8.63 -8.84
C GLN A 263 -2.69 9.81 -7.89
N LEU A 264 -2.54 9.58 -6.60
CA LEU A 264 -2.49 10.62 -5.58
C LEU A 264 -1.14 11.33 -5.67
N ALA A 265 -1.11 12.58 -6.08
CA ALA A 265 0.08 13.40 -6.05
C ALA A 265 0.52 13.67 -4.59
N ILE A 266 1.76 14.13 -4.39
CA ILE A 266 2.25 14.57 -3.09
C ILE A 266 1.46 15.82 -2.68
N GLY A 267 1.02 15.89 -1.42
CA GLY A 267 0.22 16.97 -0.87
C GLY A 267 -1.29 16.81 -1.07
N ASP A 268 -1.99 17.91 -1.26
CA ASP A 268 -3.45 17.97 -1.37
C ASP A 268 -3.95 17.39 -2.69
N ASN A 269 -5.01 16.58 -2.64
CA ASN A 269 -5.68 16.03 -3.81
C ASN A 269 -7.19 16.12 -3.62
N MET A 270 -7.85 16.99 -4.35
CA MET A 270 -9.29 17.19 -4.24
C MET A 270 -10.07 16.27 -5.17
N PHE A 271 -10.89 15.40 -4.60
CA PHE A 271 -11.76 14.50 -5.35
C PHE A 271 -13.23 14.88 -5.21
N ARG A 272 -13.96 14.79 -6.32
CA ARG A 272 -15.42 14.90 -6.38
C ARG A 272 -15.99 13.63 -6.97
N TYR A 273 -17.04 13.12 -6.37
CA TYR A 273 -17.81 12.01 -6.99
C TYR A 273 -19.13 12.52 -7.56
N ASP A 274 -19.63 11.77 -8.56
CA ASP A 274 -20.93 12.00 -9.20
C ASP A 274 -21.48 10.68 -9.73
N ALA A 275 -22.69 10.70 -10.27
CA ALA A 275 -23.30 9.60 -11.01
C ALA A 275 -24.33 10.14 -11.99
N ALA A 276 -24.57 9.46 -13.10
CA ALA A 276 -25.61 9.83 -14.06
C ALA A 276 -27.01 9.82 -13.42
N SER A 277 -27.24 8.93 -12.43
CA SER A 277 -28.43 8.95 -11.58
C SER A 277 -28.15 8.25 -10.24
N GLY A 278 -28.89 8.62 -9.19
CA GLY A 278 -28.79 7.98 -7.89
C GLY A 278 -27.58 8.41 -7.05
N VAL A 279 -26.97 9.57 -7.31
CA VAL A 279 -25.80 10.09 -6.56
C VAL A 279 -26.04 10.11 -5.04
N ASN A 280 -27.25 10.38 -4.59
CA ASN A 280 -27.63 10.38 -3.18
C ASN A 280 -27.60 8.99 -2.52
N SER A 281 -27.56 7.94 -3.31
CA SER A 281 -27.44 6.54 -2.86
C SER A 281 -26.06 5.94 -3.13
N LEU A 282 -25.09 6.77 -3.48
CA LEU A 282 -23.70 6.37 -3.71
C LEU A 282 -22.82 6.79 -2.54
N GLU A 283 -22.13 5.86 -1.93
CA GLU A 283 -21.02 6.12 -1.00
C GLU A 283 -19.69 5.85 -1.70
N VAL A 284 -18.72 6.72 -1.47
CA VAL A 284 -17.39 6.61 -2.06
C VAL A 284 -16.34 6.68 -0.97
N SER A 285 -15.43 5.72 -0.97
CA SER A 285 -14.27 5.68 -0.08
C SER A 285 -13.00 5.53 -0.91
N ILE A 286 -11.96 6.25 -0.54
CA ILE A 286 -10.63 6.15 -1.12
C ILE A 286 -9.69 5.55 -0.08
N PHE A 287 -8.93 4.52 -0.48
CA PHE A 287 -7.93 3.86 0.34
C PHE A 287 -6.57 4.02 -0.34
N TYR A 288 -5.57 4.46 0.40
CA TYR A 288 -4.21 4.60 -0.12
C TYR A 288 -3.18 4.37 0.99
N SER A 289 -1.98 4.02 0.61
CA SER A 289 -0.85 3.96 1.53
C SER A 289 0.14 5.02 1.12
N LYS A 290 0.64 5.78 2.07
CA LYS A 290 1.71 6.74 1.85
C LYS A 290 2.98 5.96 1.50
N GLU A 291 3.67 6.36 0.45
CA GLU A 291 4.89 5.71 -0.04
C GLU A 291 6.10 6.61 0.16
N PHE A 292 7.23 6.01 0.60
CA PHE A 292 8.43 6.70 1.04
C PHE A 292 9.67 6.17 0.33
N LEU A 293 10.64 7.07 0.08
CA LEU A 293 11.89 6.74 -0.59
C LEU A 293 12.86 5.94 0.30
N GLY A 294 12.71 6.03 1.61
CA GLY A 294 13.59 5.37 2.58
C GLY A 294 12.99 5.28 3.98
N VAL A 295 13.76 4.73 4.90
CA VAL A 295 13.48 4.60 6.33
C VAL A 295 14.63 5.15 7.17
#